data_75f043c5c08e81bd4da3202089e1ac67
#
_entry.id   75f043c5c08e81bd4da3202089e1ac67
#
_cell.length_a   1.000
_cell.length_b   1.000
_cell.length_c   1.000
_cell.angle_alpha   90.00
_cell.angle_beta   90.00
_cell.angle_gamma   90.00
#
_symmetry.space_group_name_H-M   'P 1'
#
loop_
_entity.id
_entity.type
_entity.pdbx_description
1 polymer ?
#
loop_
_entity_poly.entity_id
_entity_poly.type
_entity_poly.pdbx_seq_one_letter_code
_entity_poly.pdbx_strand_id
1 'polypeptide(L)'
;MKKGFTLLEMLAVIVVISILSLIILPNITGQLADKKEEISKVSQKIILSAAELYANETGNTYQTITINDLVEAGKLEQPIIDQKTGKEISLTKEISIDASGNACIVGIDGCDRITYKQYKNGEIVYFNPETGKKCASSEAVNTTETKIGCMKWYAFNDESESATVNVILDHNTTANVAWNSTGNNSEMKEAKEALKTDTSTWENTARLITANEIAKITGHPTFDASNTGQSWFCLDTNKPDTTNWCSKAQGTSEYAWLFDYTDGCTSYGCNKADSSNPGYLTSTPSKDDSTSAWRVDRLGDLVSLDVADPGYGVRPVITISKFKLS
;
A
#
# COMPACT_ATOMS: atom_id res chain seq x y z
N MET A 1 25.48 -79.68 -27.16
CA MET A 1 26.61 -78.71 -27.17
C MET A 1 26.01 -77.30 -27.11
N LYS A 2 26.28 -76.58 -26.06
CA LYS A 2 25.86 -75.14 -25.97
C LYS A 2 26.88 -74.39 -26.84
N LYS A 3 26.40 -73.75 -27.91
CA LYS A 3 27.24 -72.85 -28.72
C LYS A 3 27.44 -71.57 -27.89
N GLY A 4 28.69 -71.28 -27.56
CA GLY A 4 29.07 -70.00 -26.94
C GLY A 4 29.00 -68.86 -27.97
N PHE A 5 28.70 -67.66 -27.51
CA PHE A 5 28.76 -66.45 -28.35
C PHE A 5 30.20 -66.26 -28.86
N THR A 6 30.35 -65.96 -30.14
CA THR A 6 31.61 -65.61 -30.70
C THR A 6 32.00 -64.15 -30.31
N LEU A 7 33.31 -63.91 -30.23
CA LEU A 7 33.87 -62.60 -29.95
C LEU A 7 33.33 -61.52 -30.94
N LEU A 8 33.11 -61.94 -32.19
CA LEU A 8 32.57 -61.09 -33.26
C LEU A 8 31.12 -60.71 -33.03
N GLU A 9 30.27 -61.64 -32.50
CA GLU A 9 28.86 -61.32 -32.16
C GLU A 9 28.76 -60.36 -30.99
N MET A 10 29.62 -60.51 -29.99
CA MET A 10 29.67 -59.58 -28.87
C MET A 10 30.13 -58.20 -29.34
N LEU A 11 31.09 -58.08 -30.20
CA LEU A 11 31.58 -56.80 -30.73
C LEU A 11 30.53 -56.15 -31.60
N ALA A 12 29.77 -56.89 -32.41
CA ALA A 12 28.66 -56.35 -33.19
C ALA A 12 27.54 -55.80 -32.31
N VAL A 13 27.20 -56.48 -31.21
CA VAL A 13 26.17 -56.00 -30.25
C VAL A 13 26.61 -54.71 -29.55
N ILE A 14 27.86 -54.59 -29.12
CA ILE A 14 28.41 -53.40 -28.48
C ILE A 14 28.39 -52.21 -29.44
N VAL A 15 28.75 -52.41 -30.71
CA VAL A 15 28.71 -51.34 -31.74
C VAL A 15 27.28 -50.87 -31.97
N VAL A 16 26.33 -51.79 -32.10
CA VAL A 16 24.91 -51.43 -32.27
C VAL A 16 24.34 -50.67 -31.05
N ILE A 17 24.65 -51.13 -29.84
CA ILE A 17 24.24 -50.45 -28.60
C ILE A 17 24.88 -49.05 -28.53
N SER A 18 26.15 -48.92 -28.91
CA SER A 18 26.84 -47.61 -28.91
C SER A 18 26.20 -46.62 -29.88
N ILE A 19 25.84 -47.06 -31.09
CA ILE A 19 25.16 -46.23 -32.09
C ILE A 19 23.75 -45.83 -31.60
N LEU A 20 23.01 -46.77 -31.06
CA LEU A 20 21.67 -46.49 -30.49
C LEU A 20 21.75 -45.52 -29.31
N SER A 21 22.75 -45.64 -28.46
CA SER A 21 22.98 -44.74 -27.34
C SER A 21 23.27 -43.29 -27.79
N LEU A 22 24.03 -43.12 -28.89
CA LEU A 22 24.32 -41.80 -29.45
C LEU A 22 23.09 -41.12 -30.07
N ILE A 23 22.10 -41.88 -30.52
CA ILE A 23 20.87 -41.34 -31.11
C ILE A 23 19.81 -41.03 -30.02
N ILE A 24 19.74 -41.86 -28.99
CA ILE A 24 18.70 -41.78 -27.95
C ILE A 24 19.07 -40.77 -26.86
N LEU A 25 20.33 -40.70 -26.42
CA LEU A 25 20.78 -39.81 -25.35
C LEU A 25 20.55 -38.32 -25.62
N PRO A 26 20.85 -37.75 -26.79
CA PRO A 26 20.57 -36.32 -27.03
C PRO A 26 19.10 -35.97 -26.99
N ASN A 27 18.22 -36.85 -27.47
CA ASN A 27 16.77 -36.60 -27.46
C ASN A 27 16.15 -36.69 -26.05
N ILE A 28 16.66 -37.56 -25.20
CA ILE A 28 16.21 -37.70 -23.82
C ILE A 28 16.72 -36.53 -22.96
N THR A 29 17.97 -36.11 -23.16
CA THR A 29 18.53 -34.97 -22.42
C THR A 29 17.92 -33.63 -22.87
N GLY A 30 17.59 -33.48 -24.16
CA GLY A 30 16.85 -32.31 -24.65
C GLY A 30 15.42 -32.22 -24.06
N GLN A 31 14.66 -33.30 -24.06
CA GLN A 31 13.33 -33.36 -23.47
C GLN A 31 13.33 -33.24 -21.94
N LEU A 32 14.41 -33.63 -21.26
CA LEU A 32 14.58 -33.42 -19.82
C LEU A 32 15.05 -32.00 -19.49
N ALA A 33 15.80 -31.33 -20.38
CA ALA A 33 16.24 -29.96 -20.19
C ALA A 33 15.14 -28.94 -20.46
N ASP A 34 14.18 -29.21 -21.36
CA ASP A 34 13.03 -28.33 -21.63
C ASP A 34 11.86 -28.49 -20.64
N LYS A 35 11.88 -29.54 -19.82
CA LYS A 35 11.00 -29.62 -18.65
C LYS A 35 11.64 -28.88 -17.46
N LYS A 36 11.88 -27.58 -17.61
CA LYS A 36 12.14 -26.68 -16.49
C LYS A 36 11.02 -26.87 -15.48
N GLU A 37 11.38 -27.39 -14.31
CA GLU A 37 10.70 -27.31 -13.01
C GLU A 37 9.22 -26.89 -13.05
N GLU A 38 8.41 -27.61 -13.80
CA GLU A 38 6.97 -27.43 -13.73
C GLU A 38 6.53 -28.10 -12.44
N ILE A 39 6.07 -27.30 -11.48
CA ILE A 39 5.46 -27.80 -10.25
C ILE A 39 4.38 -28.78 -10.65
N SER A 40 4.39 -29.99 -10.10
CA SER A 40 3.40 -31.00 -10.47
C SER A 40 1.98 -30.50 -10.25
N LYS A 41 1.04 -30.88 -11.10
CA LYS A 41 -0.37 -30.47 -10.99
C LYS A 41 -1.00 -30.72 -9.63
N VAL A 42 -0.54 -31.75 -8.93
CA VAL A 42 -0.99 -32.06 -7.57
C VAL A 42 -0.48 -31.01 -6.59
N SER A 43 0.80 -30.67 -6.64
CA SER A 43 1.38 -29.64 -5.79
C SER A 43 0.81 -28.26 -6.09
N GLN A 44 0.61 -27.95 -7.40
CA GLN A 44 -0.07 -26.72 -7.81
C GLN A 44 -1.47 -26.61 -7.15
N LYS A 45 -2.26 -27.67 -7.24
CA LYS A 45 -3.62 -27.68 -6.66
C LYS A 45 -3.62 -27.42 -5.15
N ILE A 46 -2.66 -27.99 -4.41
CA ILE A 46 -2.52 -27.77 -2.97
C ILE A 46 -2.22 -26.31 -2.68
N ILE A 47 -1.22 -25.73 -3.40
CA ILE A 47 -0.82 -24.33 -3.23
C ILE A 47 -1.96 -23.38 -3.58
N LEU A 48 -2.65 -23.62 -4.71
CA LEU A 48 -3.76 -22.77 -5.16
C LEU A 48 -4.94 -22.84 -4.19
N SER A 49 -5.30 -24.03 -3.71
CA SER A 49 -6.38 -24.15 -2.70
C SER A 49 -6.04 -23.42 -1.39
N ALA A 50 -4.76 -23.42 -0.99
CA ALA A 50 -4.31 -22.64 0.17
C ALA A 50 -4.41 -21.14 -0.07
N ALA A 51 -4.08 -20.67 -1.27
CA ALA A 51 -4.18 -19.27 -1.65
C ALA A 51 -5.64 -18.79 -1.74
N GLU A 52 -6.52 -19.58 -2.32
CA GLU A 52 -7.97 -19.31 -2.37
C GLU A 52 -8.59 -19.27 -0.96
N LEU A 53 -8.19 -20.18 -0.08
CA LEU A 53 -8.62 -20.18 1.31
C LEU A 53 -8.13 -18.91 2.04
N TYR A 54 -6.86 -18.53 1.83
CA TYR A 54 -6.30 -17.31 2.36
C TYR A 54 -7.09 -16.07 1.90
N ALA A 55 -7.39 -15.97 0.60
CA ALA A 55 -8.15 -14.88 0.03
C ALA A 55 -9.57 -14.80 0.62
N ASN A 56 -10.26 -15.92 0.76
CA ASN A 56 -11.61 -15.99 1.32
C ASN A 56 -11.66 -15.60 2.81
N GLU A 57 -10.68 -16.01 3.60
CA GLU A 57 -10.65 -15.70 5.03
C GLU A 57 -10.24 -14.25 5.33
N THR A 58 -9.30 -13.71 4.55
CA THR A 58 -8.77 -12.35 4.76
C THR A 58 -9.56 -11.28 4.00
N GLY A 59 -10.37 -11.67 3.00
CA GLY A 59 -10.99 -10.75 2.05
C GLY A 59 -9.99 -10.10 1.09
N ASN A 60 -8.73 -10.53 1.11
CA ASN A 60 -7.65 -9.98 0.29
C ASN A 60 -7.64 -10.66 -1.09
N THR A 61 -8.36 -10.08 -2.02
CA THR A 61 -8.39 -10.49 -3.43
C THR A 61 -7.64 -9.49 -4.30
N TYR A 62 -7.45 -9.83 -5.59
CA TYR A 62 -6.76 -9.01 -6.60
C TYR A 62 -5.37 -8.58 -6.15
N GLN A 63 -4.51 -9.55 -5.85
CA GLN A 63 -3.14 -9.33 -5.39
C GLN A 63 -2.20 -10.44 -5.87
N THR A 64 -0.91 -10.15 -5.83
CA THR A 64 0.14 -11.18 -5.94
C THR A 64 0.75 -11.39 -4.57
N ILE A 65 0.81 -12.64 -4.15
CA ILE A 65 1.44 -13.09 -2.90
C ILE A 65 2.52 -14.12 -3.22
N THR A 66 3.35 -14.45 -2.26
CA THR A 66 4.33 -15.53 -2.36
C THR A 66 3.85 -16.79 -1.62
N ILE A 67 4.47 -17.93 -1.89
CA ILE A 67 4.25 -19.13 -1.08
C ILE A 67 4.64 -18.88 0.39
N ASN A 68 5.65 -18.03 0.64
CA ASN A 68 6.03 -17.66 2.00
C ASN A 68 4.88 -16.98 2.76
N ASP A 69 4.13 -16.09 2.10
CA ASP A 69 2.99 -15.41 2.73
C ASP A 69 1.90 -16.42 3.19
N LEU A 70 1.71 -17.50 2.43
CA LEU A 70 0.79 -18.58 2.82
C LEU A 70 1.30 -19.40 4.02
N VAL A 71 2.61 -19.58 4.11
CA VAL A 71 3.24 -20.25 5.25
C VAL A 71 3.13 -19.39 6.50
N GLU A 72 3.44 -18.09 6.41
CA GLU A 72 3.30 -17.14 7.53
C GLU A 72 1.84 -17.02 7.99
N ALA A 73 0.89 -17.10 7.07
CA ALA A 73 -0.54 -17.14 7.39
C ALA A 73 -1.03 -18.50 7.91
N GLY A 74 -0.17 -19.50 8.04
CA GLY A 74 -0.52 -20.84 8.52
C GLY A 74 -1.38 -21.65 7.55
N LYS A 75 -1.36 -21.32 6.25
CA LYS A 75 -2.12 -22.02 5.20
C LYS A 75 -1.33 -23.15 4.54
N LEU A 76 -0.03 -23.12 4.67
CA LEU A 76 0.90 -24.17 4.22
C LEU A 76 1.93 -24.45 5.31
N GLU A 77 2.38 -25.71 5.38
CA GLU A 77 3.45 -26.13 6.28
C GLU A 77 4.76 -26.33 5.50
N GLN A 78 5.89 -25.98 6.11
CA GLN A 78 7.23 -26.20 5.54
C GLN A 78 7.80 -27.56 5.97
N PRO A 79 8.65 -28.18 5.14
CA PRO A 79 9.01 -27.80 3.77
C PRO A 79 7.93 -28.18 2.76
N ILE A 80 7.72 -27.35 1.72
CA ILE A 80 6.76 -27.63 0.65
C ILE A 80 7.45 -28.46 -0.41
N ILE A 81 7.11 -29.71 -0.50
CA ILE A 81 7.74 -30.68 -1.40
C ILE A 81 6.85 -30.94 -2.62
N ASP A 82 7.39 -30.82 -3.80
CA ASP A 82 6.70 -31.23 -5.02
C ASP A 82 6.45 -32.73 -5.04
N GLN A 83 5.18 -33.11 -5.11
CA GLN A 83 4.72 -34.49 -4.97
C GLN A 83 5.21 -35.42 -6.09
N LYS A 84 5.63 -34.89 -7.23
CA LYS A 84 6.11 -35.67 -8.35
C LYS A 84 7.63 -35.79 -8.38
N THR A 85 8.32 -34.69 -8.09
CA THR A 85 9.77 -34.61 -8.22
C THR A 85 10.51 -34.86 -6.90
N GLY A 86 9.82 -34.77 -5.77
CA GLY A 86 10.41 -34.83 -4.43
C GLY A 86 11.30 -33.65 -4.09
N LYS A 87 11.32 -32.60 -4.90
CA LYS A 87 12.12 -31.39 -4.68
C LYS A 87 11.32 -30.36 -3.88
N GLU A 88 12.03 -29.56 -3.11
CA GLU A 88 11.45 -28.43 -2.41
C GLU A 88 11.04 -27.33 -3.40
N ILE A 89 9.84 -26.79 -3.21
CA ILE A 89 9.31 -25.67 -3.99
C ILE A 89 9.75 -24.37 -3.32
N SER A 90 10.27 -23.43 -4.13
CA SER A 90 10.73 -22.13 -3.62
C SER A 90 9.60 -21.34 -2.96
N LEU A 91 9.86 -20.85 -1.76
CA LEU A 91 8.95 -19.99 -1.01
C LEU A 91 8.72 -18.61 -1.67
N THR A 92 9.65 -18.20 -2.56
CA THR A 92 9.53 -16.93 -3.32
C THR A 92 8.68 -17.07 -4.59
N LYS A 93 8.12 -18.25 -4.86
CA LYS A 93 7.22 -18.44 -6.01
C LYS A 93 5.95 -17.63 -5.81
N GLU A 94 5.62 -16.85 -6.83
CA GLU A 94 4.47 -15.91 -6.77
C GLU A 94 3.16 -16.58 -7.20
N ILE A 95 2.09 -16.14 -6.58
CA ILE A 95 0.71 -16.57 -6.83
C ILE A 95 -0.12 -15.32 -7.04
N SER A 96 -0.79 -15.22 -8.18
CA SER A 96 -1.78 -14.17 -8.45
C SER A 96 -3.16 -14.63 -8.01
N ILE A 97 -3.88 -13.79 -7.29
CA ILE A 97 -5.26 -13.99 -6.84
C ILE A 97 -6.13 -12.94 -7.53
N ASP A 98 -7.09 -13.35 -8.34
CA ASP A 98 -7.99 -12.44 -9.04
C ASP A 98 -9.03 -11.78 -8.12
N ALA A 99 -9.85 -10.89 -8.67
CA ALA A 99 -10.90 -10.19 -7.92
C ALA A 99 -12.00 -11.12 -7.37
N SER A 100 -12.15 -12.29 -7.96
CA SER A 100 -13.11 -13.32 -7.53
C SER A 100 -12.53 -14.29 -6.50
N GLY A 101 -11.24 -14.12 -6.17
CA GLY A 101 -10.52 -14.98 -5.23
C GLY A 101 -9.92 -16.24 -5.86
N ASN A 102 -9.97 -16.40 -7.20
CA ASN A 102 -9.32 -17.53 -7.88
C ASN A 102 -7.81 -17.30 -7.93
N ALA A 103 -7.04 -18.33 -7.67
CA ALA A 103 -5.59 -18.27 -7.65
C ALA A 103 -4.94 -18.96 -8.85
N CYS A 104 -3.79 -18.44 -9.31
CA CYS A 104 -2.93 -19.09 -10.29
C CYS A 104 -1.46 -18.82 -9.94
N ILE A 105 -0.55 -19.76 -10.30
CA ILE A 105 0.90 -19.60 -10.06
C ILE A 105 1.52 -18.81 -11.21
N VAL A 106 2.15 -17.69 -10.89
CA VAL A 106 2.77 -16.82 -11.91
C VAL A 106 3.78 -17.55 -12.78
N GLY A 107 3.62 -17.40 -14.10
CA GLY A 107 4.44 -18.05 -15.12
C GLY A 107 4.06 -19.51 -15.41
N ILE A 108 2.96 -20.02 -14.87
CA ILE A 108 2.40 -21.34 -15.19
C ILE A 108 1.03 -21.15 -15.85
N ASP A 109 0.75 -21.93 -16.90
CA ASP A 109 -0.53 -21.95 -17.64
C ASP A 109 -1.02 -20.56 -18.09
N GLY A 110 -0.10 -19.63 -18.39
CA GLY A 110 -0.43 -18.27 -18.82
C GLY A 110 -0.86 -17.33 -17.69
N CYS A 111 -0.58 -17.68 -16.45
CA CYS A 111 -0.82 -16.82 -15.29
C CYS A 111 0.18 -15.67 -15.26
N ASP A 112 -0.31 -14.44 -15.33
CA ASP A 112 0.49 -13.23 -15.21
C ASP A 112 0.45 -12.68 -13.78
N ARG A 113 1.52 -11.94 -13.43
CA ARG A 113 1.56 -11.18 -12.19
C ARG A 113 0.54 -10.04 -12.25
N ILE A 114 -0.23 -9.88 -11.18
CA ILE A 114 -1.12 -8.70 -11.05
C ILE A 114 -0.23 -7.47 -10.87
N THR A 115 -0.40 -6.50 -11.76
CA THR A 115 0.27 -5.20 -11.66
C THR A 115 -0.74 -4.14 -11.24
N TYR A 116 -0.32 -3.29 -10.30
CA TYR A 116 -1.17 -2.21 -9.81
C TYR A 116 -0.77 -0.89 -10.45
N LYS A 117 -1.78 -0.06 -10.72
CA LYS A 117 -1.53 1.35 -11.04
C LYS A 117 -0.76 1.99 -9.89
N GLN A 118 0.29 2.74 -10.22
CA GLN A 118 1.02 3.55 -9.27
C GLN A 118 0.46 4.97 -9.25
N TYR A 119 0.07 5.43 -8.08
CA TYR A 119 -0.48 6.77 -7.88
C TYR A 119 0.63 7.72 -7.46
N LYS A 120 0.65 8.92 -8.06
CA LYS A 120 1.56 9.98 -7.63
C LYS A 120 1.01 10.69 -6.41
N ASN A 121 1.91 11.29 -5.61
CA ASN A 121 1.49 12.19 -4.53
C ASN A 121 0.63 13.32 -5.08
N GLY A 122 -0.55 13.54 -4.50
CA GLY A 122 -1.52 14.53 -4.95
C GLY A 122 -2.39 14.09 -6.13
N GLU A 123 -2.27 12.86 -6.64
CA GLU A 123 -3.16 12.37 -7.68
C GLU A 123 -4.59 12.22 -7.14
N ILE A 124 -5.54 12.78 -7.88
CA ILE A 124 -6.94 12.84 -7.46
C ILE A 124 -7.61 11.48 -7.64
N VAL A 125 -8.32 11.06 -6.60
CA VAL A 125 -9.17 9.87 -6.56
C VAL A 125 -10.56 10.27 -6.08
N TYR A 126 -11.60 9.74 -6.71
CA TYR A 126 -12.99 9.89 -6.28
C TYR A 126 -13.48 8.56 -5.71
N PHE A 127 -13.88 8.57 -4.45
CA PHE A 127 -14.20 7.36 -3.72
C PHE A 127 -15.29 7.61 -2.67
N ASN A 128 -16.20 6.66 -2.56
CA ASN A 128 -17.21 6.66 -1.51
C ASN A 128 -16.78 5.69 -0.41
N PRO A 129 -16.38 6.17 0.77
CA PRO A 129 -15.86 5.33 1.85
C PRO A 129 -16.94 4.48 2.53
N GLU A 130 -18.23 4.84 2.43
CA GLU A 130 -19.33 4.06 3.00
C GLU A 130 -19.62 2.80 2.20
N THR A 131 -19.49 2.87 0.89
CA THR A 131 -19.74 1.74 -0.02
C THR A 131 -18.46 1.03 -0.47
N GLY A 132 -17.31 1.60 -0.10
CA GLY A 132 -16.01 1.07 -0.50
C GLY A 132 -15.79 1.06 -2.01
N LYS A 133 -16.38 2.00 -2.78
CA LYS A 133 -16.36 2.00 -4.24
C LYS A 133 -15.85 3.32 -4.82
N LYS A 134 -15.17 3.21 -5.96
CA LYS A 134 -14.87 4.33 -6.84
C LYS A 134 -16.19 4.96 -7.32
N CYS A 135 -16.18 6.27 -7.48
CA CYS A 135 -17.30 7.05 -7.99
C CYS A 135 -16.84 8.05 -9.06
N ALA A 136 -17.78 8.65 -9.77
CA ALA A 136 -17.45 9.65 -10.77
C ALA A 136 -17.18 11.01 -10.11
N SER A 137 -16.35 11.84 -10.74
CA SER A 137 -16.07 13.21 -10.26
C SER A 137 -17.31 14.09 -10.21
N SER A 138 -18.30 13.84 -11.08
CA SER A 138 -19.58 14.53 -11.12
C SER A 138 -20.51 14.19 -9.94
N GLU A 139 -20.24 13.09 -9.23
CA GLU A 139 -21.00 12.65 -8.05
C GLU A 139 -20.38 13.17 -6.75
N ALA A 140 -19.16 13.74 -6.84
CA ALA A 140 -18.40 14.11 -5.66
C ALA A 140 -19.02 15.33 -4.97
N VAL A 141 -19.26 15.16 -3.68
CA VAL A 141 -19.65 16.24 -2.77
C VAL A 141 -18.40 16.69 -2.03
N ASN A 142 -17.93 17.90 -2.33
CA ASN A 142 -16.69 18.45 -1.76
C ASN A 142 -16.98 19.73 -0.98
N THR A 143 -18.07 19.72 -0.24
CA THR A 143 -18.37 20.79 0.72
C THR A 143 -17.65 20.52 2.02
N THR A 144 -17.31 21.57 2.74
CA THR A 144 -16.78 21.47 4.10
C THR A 144 -17.65 20.57 4.95
N GLU A 145 -17.00 19.75 5.78
CA GLU A 145 -17.66 18.83 6.71
C GLU A 145 -18.49 17.71 6.08
N THR A 146 -18.39 17.49 4.76
CA THR A 146 -19.00 16.32 4.13
C THR A 146 -18.36 15.05 4.66
N LYS A 147 -19.19 14.09 5.11
CA LYS A 147 -18.76 12.84 5.75
C LYS A 147 -19.28 11.61 5.02
N ILE A 148 -20.19 11.78 4.08
CA ILE A 148 -20.91 10.70 3.39
C ILE A 148 -20.92 10.91 1.88
N GLY A 149 -21.09 9.80 1.17
CA GLY A 149 -21.21 9.81 -0.28
C GLY A 149 -19.86 9.79 -1.00
N CYS A 150 -19.90 10.12 -2.28
CA CYS A 150 -18.71 10.24 -3.12
C CYS A 150 -17.93 11.51 -2.74
N MET A 151 -16.66 11.35 -2.45
CA MET A 151 -15.78 12.45 -2.07
C MET A 151 -14.49 12.44 -2.87
N LYS A 152 -13.83 13.60 -2.94
CA LYS A 152 -12.52 13.79 -3.56
C LYS A 152 -11.43 13.50 -2.55
N TRP A 153 -10.43 12.77 -2.99
CA TRP A 153 -9.28 12.36 -2.19
C TRP A 153 -8.00 12.59 -2.97
N TYR A 154 -6.89 12.66 -2.27
CA TYR A 154 -5.55 12.75 -2.86
C TYR A 154 -4.71 11.54 -2.44
N ALA A 155 -4.18 10.81 -3.40
CA ALA A 155 -3.27 9.70 -3.16
C ALA A 155 -1.91 10.19 -2.66
N PHE A 156 -1.27 9.41 -1.80
CA PHE A 156 0.07 9.71 -1.32
C PHE A 156 0.81 8.46 -0.83
N ASN A 157 2.15 8.55 -0.83
CA ASN A 157 3.05 7.48 -0.37
C ASN A 157 2.66 6.11 -0.93
N ASP A 158 2.37 6.08 -2.24
CA ASP A 158 2.10 4.83 -2.93
C ASP A 158 3.41 4.10 -3.21
N GLU A 159 3.66 3.04 -2.47
CA GLU A 159 4.83 2.20 -2.67
C GLU A 159 4.66 1.31 -3.91
N SER A 160 5.79 1.10 -4.61
CA SER A 160 5.82 0.21 -5.76
C SER A 160 5.32 -1.17 -5.35
N GLU A 161 4.45 -1.75 -6.20
CA GLU A 161 3.89 -3.10 -6.03
C GLU A 161 2.91 -3.28 -4.87
N SER A 162 2.62 -2.23 -4.10
CA SER A 162 1.58 -2.29 -3.08
C SER A 162 0.19 -2.48 -3.70
N ALA A 163 -0.59 -3.39 -3.17
CA ALA A 163 -2.00 -3.61 -3.54
C ALA A 163 -2.91 -2.49 -3.01
N THR A 164 -2.40 -1.63 -2.12
CA THR A 164 -3.16 -0.56 -1.49
C THR A 164 -2.48 0.79 -1.68
N VAL A 165 -3.25 1.85 -1.56
CA VAL A 165 -2.77 3.22 -1.58
C VAL A 165 -3.40 4.02 -0.44
N ASN A 166 -2.63 4.90 0.19
CA ASN A 166 -3.16 5.85 1.15
C ASN A 166 -3.77 7.04 0.42
N VAL A 167 -4.92 7.48 0.88
CA VAL A 167 -5.57 8.69 0.37
C VAL A 167 -6.00 9.59 1.52
N ILE A 168 -5.78 10.89 1.38
CA ILE A 168 -6.25 11.91 2.31
C ILE A 168 -7.45 12.64 1.71
N LEU A 169 -8.45 12.89 2.53
CA LEU A 169 -9.66 13.59 2.12
C LEU A 169 -9.33 15.02 1.67
N ASP A 170 -10.05 15.53 0.69
CA ASP A 170 -9.90 16.89 0.17
C ASP A 170 -10.13 17.97 1.23
N HIS A 171 -10.98 17.71 2.22
CA HIS A 171 -11.41 18.66 3.25
C HIS A 171 -11.42 18.03 4.65
N ASN A 172 -11.62 18.88 5.67
CA ASN A 172 -11.86 18.41 7.04
C ASN A 172 -13.32 17.94 7.19
N THR A 173 -13.55 16.87 7.92
CA THR A 173 -14.90 16.40 8.27
C THR A 173 -15.48 17.14 9.46
N THR A 174 -14.63 17.67 10.32
CA THR A 174 -15.00 18.52 11.46
C THR A 174 -13.96 19.63 11.61
N ALA A 175 -14.39 20.83 11.91
CA ALA A 175 -13.56 21.97 12.26
C ALA A 175 -13.58 22.24 13.78
N ASN A 176 -12.62 23.02 14.26
CA ASN A 176 -12.60 23.52 15.65
C ASN A 176 -12.55 22.42 16.72
N VAL A 177 -11.66 21.47 16.55
CA VAL A 177 -11.40 20.37 17.48
C VAL A 177 -10.02 20.54 18.14
N ALA A 178 -9.94 20.33 19.45
CA ALA A 178 -8.68 20.20 20.15
C ALA A 178 -8.05 18.83 19.86
N TRP A 179 -6.73 18.73 19.89
CA TRP A 179 -6.04 17.44 19.84
C TRP A 179 -6.29 16.65 21.13
N ASN A 180 -6.12 17.33 22.26
CA ASN A 180 -6.49 16.87 23.61
C ASN A 180 -6.78 18.08 24.50
N SER A 181 -8.03 18.30 24.88
CA SER A 181 -8.48 19.46 25.68
C SER A 181 -7.94 19.50 27.10
N THR A 182 -7.33 18.41 27.58
CA THR A 182 -6.70 18.38 28.92
C THR A 182 -5.30 18.99 28.93
N GLY A 183 -4.76 19.41 27.77
CA GLY A 183 -3.44 20.03 27.66
C GLY A 183 -2.29 19.03 27.77
N ASN A 184 -2.49 17.75 27.46
CA ASN A 184 -1.47 16.71 27.51
C ASN A 184 -1.45 15.91 26.20
N ASN A 185 -0.27 15.69 25.64
CA ASN A 185 -0.10 14.98 24.36
C ASN A 185 0.18 13.47 24.48
N SER A 186 -0.02 12.89 25.67
CA SER A 186 0.17 11.44 25.85
C SER A 186 -0.86 10.61 25.08
N GLU A 187 -2.02 11.19 24.81
CA GLU A 187 -3.09 10.55 24.03
C GLU A 187 -3.86 11.61 23.24
N MET A 188 -4.06 11.32 21.94
CA MET A 188 -5.00 12.10 21.11
C MET A 188 -6.42 11.70 21.48
N LYS A 189 -7.19 12.63 22.05
CA LYS A 189 -8.50 12.33 22.63
C LYS A 189 -9.65 12.89 21.80
N GLU A 190 -9.86 14.21 21.82
CA GLU A 190 -11.01 14.83 21.14
C GLU A 190 -10.91 14.69 19.63
N ALA A 191 -9.71 14.84 19.05
CA ALA A 191 -9.51 14.62 17.62
C ALA A 191 -9.78 13.18 17.19
N LYS A 192 -9.40 12.19 18.01
CA LYS A 192 -9.67 10.76 17.76
C LYS A 192 -11.16 10.45 17.86
N GLU A 193 -11.86 11.03 18.83
CA GLU A 193 -13.31 10.84 19.00
C GLU A 193 -14.09 11.50 17.86
N ALA A 194 -13.71 12.71 17.43
CA ALA A 194 -14.30 13.36 16.27
C ALA A 194 -14.10 12.52 15.00
N LEU A 195 -12.86 12.08 14.74
CA LEU A 195 -12.56 11.19 13.61
C LEU A 195 -13.42 9.93 13.62
N LYS A 196 -13.48 9.23 14.76
CA LYS A 196 -14.28 8.01 14.92
C LYS A 196 -15.76 8.25 14.66
N THR A 197 -16.30 9.35 15.17
CA THR A 197 -17.69 9.74 14.97
C THR A 197 -17.98 10.04 13.51
N ASP A 198 -17.13 10.84 12.89
CA ASP A 198 -17.28 11.31 11.51
C ASP A 198 -17.18 10.18 10.48
N THR A 199 -16.39 9.16 10.77
CA THR A 199 -16.12 8.02 9.87
C THR A 199 -16.80 6.74 10.31
N SER A 200 -17.78 6.82 11.20
CA SER A 200 -18.43 5.64 11.81
C SER A 200 -19.19 4.76 10.80
N THR A 201 -19.59 5.31 9.66
CA THR A 201 -20.27 4.57 8.58
C THR A 201 -19.32 4.06 7.48
N TRP A 202 -18.02 4.39 7.57
CA TRP A 202 -17.06 4.05 6.54
C TRP A 202 -16.61 2.59 6.66
N GLU A 203 -16.45 1.92 5.51
CA GLU A 203 -15.88 0.57 5.46
C GLU A 203 -14.40 0.54 5.84
N ASN A 204 -13.66 1.60 5.46
CA ASN A 204 -12.24 1.71 5.74
C ASN A 204 -11.98 2.40 7.08
N THR A 205 -11.11 1.82 7.91
CA THR A 205 -10.65 2.50 9.13
C THR A 205 -9.91 3.78 8.78
N ALA A 206 -10.38 4.90 9.33
CA ALA A 206 -9.75 6.20 9.13
C ALA A 206 -8.72 6.50 10.22
N ARG A 207 -7.71 7.28 9.84
CA ARG A 207 -6.69 7.83 10.72
C ARG A 207 -6.37 9.28 10.35
N LEU A 208 -5.63 9.98 11.15
CA LEU A 208 -5.01 11.23 10.74
C LEU A 208 -3.64 10.95 10.09
N ILE A 209 -3.22 11.86 9.22
CA ILE A 209 -1.86 11.85 8.67
C ILE A 209 -0.84 12.11 9.78
N THR A 210 0.36 11.59 9.65
CA THR A 210 1.47 11.89 10.55
C THR A 210 2.32 13.06 10.02
N ALA A 211 2.99 13.78 10.91
CA ALA A 211 3.92 14.83 10.54
C ALA A 211 5.08 14.29 9.65
N ASN A 212 5.56 13.07 9.94
CA ASN A 212 6.61 12.45 9.14
C ASN A 212 6.13 12.07 7.73
N GLU A 213 4.87 11.67 7.55
CA GLU A 213 4.30 11.44 6.21
C GLU A 213 4.27 12.74 5.40
N ILE A 214 3.83 13.84 6.02
CA ILE A 214 3.81 15.16 5.38
C ILE A 214 5.23 15.56 4.94
N ALA A 215 6.21 15.43 5.82
CA ALA A 215 7.58 15.75 5.52
C ALA A 215 8.17 14.87 4.39
N LYS A 216 7.88 13.57 4.41
CA LYS A 216 8.30 12.64 3.34
C LYS A 216 7.69 13.04 2.00
N ILE A 217 6.39 13.35 1.96
CA ILE A 217 5.68 13.78 0.74
C ILE A 217 6.34 15.04 0.15
N THR A 218 6.72 15.98 1.00
CA THR A 218 7.29 17.28 0.60
C THR A 218 8.79 17.26 0.35
N GLY A 219 9.40 16.07 0.30
CA GLY A 219 10.82 15.92 -0.03
C GLY A 219 11.80 16.19 1.12
N HIS A 220 11.33 16.09 2.36
CA HIS A 220 12.14 16.26 3.57
C HIS A 220 12.30 14.96 4.37
N PRO A 221 12.97 13.94 3.83
CA PRO A 221 13.06 12.63 4.47
C PRO A 221 13.90 12.63 5.77
N THR A 222 14.70 13.68 5.99
CA THR A 222 15.50 13.85 7.21
C THR A 222 14.74 14.50 8.36
N PHE A 223 13.55 15.03 8.11
CA PHE A 223 12.70 15.55 9.16
C PHE A 223 12.26 14.41 10.09
N ASP A 224 12.41 14.64 11.35
CA ASP A 224 11.91 13.74 12.39
C ASP A 224 11.13 14.54 13.42
N ALA A 225 9.82 14.33 13.46
CA ALA A 225 8.92 14.96 14.43
C ALA A 225 9.28 14.66 15.87
N SER A 226 10.13 13.66 16.08
CA SER A 226 10.68 13.30 17.40
C SER A 226 11.98 14.01 17.73
N ASN A 227 12.54 14.79 16.82
CA ASN A 227 13.80 15.48 17.02
C ASN A 227 13.59 16.73 17.84
N THR A 228 14.35 16.84 18.92
CA THR A 228 14.29 17.94 19.87
C THR A 228 14.73 19.26 19.22
N GLY A 229 13.97 20.32 19.51
CA GLY A 229 14.26 21.67 19.03
C GLY A 229 13.59 22.08 17.71
N GLN A 230 12.80 21.21 17.08
CA GLN A 230 11.94 21.60 15.97
C GLN A 230 10.52 21.87 16.46
N SER A 231 10.13 23.12 16.51
CA SER A 231 8.75 23.53 16.84
C SER A 231 7.93 23.88 15.61
N TRP A 232 8.54 23.95 14.45
CA TRP A 232 7.93 24.28 13.18
C TRP A 232 8.80 23.75 12.02
N PHE A 233 8.20 23.59 10.85
CA PHE A 233 8.87 23.10 9.66
C PHE A 233 8.33 23.78 8.42
N CYS A 234 9.21 24.35 7.64
CA CYS A 234 8.87 24.99 6.38
C CYS A 234 8.70 23.98 5.26
N LEU A 235 7.59 24.05 4.58
CA LEU A 235 7.25 23.14 3.50
C LEU A 235 7.60 23.67 2.11
N ASP A 236 8.13 24.88 2.03
CA ASP A 236 8.68 25.43 0.79
C ASP A 236 10.14 24.99 0.61
N THR A 237 10.36 24.00 -0.26
CA THR A 237 11.69 23.45 -0.57
C THR A 237 12.62 24.45 -1.24
N ASN A 238 12.09 25.54 -1.79
CA ASN A 238 12.88 26.56 -2.51
C ASN A 238 13.40 27.67 -1.58
N LYS A 239 12.97 27.68 -0.34
CA LYS A 239 13.43 28.63 0.66
C LYS A 239 13.98 27.88 1.86
N PRO A 240 15.31 27.61 1.89
CA PRO A 240 15.93 27.14 3.10
C PRO A 240 15.65 28.15 4.20
N ASP A 241 15.07 27.67 5.27
CA ASP A 241 14.70 28.53 6.39
C ASP A 241 15.91 29.24 6.97
N THR A 242 15.98 30.51 6.75
CA THR A 242 16.95 31.38 7.39
C THR A 242 16.30 32.41 8.32
N THR A 243 14.93 32.44 8.40
CA THR A 243 14.24 33.56 9.00
C THR A 243 13.03 33.22 9.84
N ASN A 244 12.75 31.95 10.16
CA ASN A 244 11.54 31.52 10.85
C ASN A 244 10.21 31.81 10.11
N TRP A 245 10.24 32.19 8.84
CA TRP A 245 9.06 32.43 8.02
C TRP A 245 9.18 31.73 6.69
N CYS A 246 8.39 30.71 6.52
CA CYS A 246 8.22 30.07 5.24
C CYS A 246 7.01 30.68 4.54
N SER A 247 7.23 31.67 3.71
CA SER A 247 6.18 32.08 2.81
C SER A 247 6.06 31.05 1.70
N LYS A 248 5.10 30.17 1.78
CA LYS A 248 4.78 29.32 0.66
C LYS A 248 3.95 30.09 -0.37
N ALA A 249 4.14 29.75 -1.62
CA ALA A 249 3.29 30.22 -2.69
C ALA A 249 1.98 29.40 -2.66
N GLN A 250 0.98 29.89 -1.95
CA GLN A 250 -0.35 29.28 -1.93
C GLN A 250 -0.90 29.15 -3.35
N GLY A 251 -1.49 28.00 -3.63
CA GLY A 251 -2.12 27.72 -4.92
C GLY A 251 -1.17 27.45 -6.09
N THR A 252 0.16 27.60 -5.92
CA THR A 252 1.17 27.40 -6.96
C THR A 252 2.15 26.26 -6.65
N SER A 253 2.19 25.79 -5.41
CA SER A 253 3.00 24.65 -4.99
C SER A 253 2.41 23.33 -5.49
N GLU A 254 3.26 22.40 -5.89
CA GLU A 254 2.85 21.01 -6.19
C GLU A 254 2.23 20.29 -4.98
N TYR A 255 2.39 20.85 -3.78
CA TYR A 255 1.84 20.35 -2.53
C TYR A 255 0.60 21.12 -2.06
N ALA A 256 0.02 22.02 -2.87
CA ALA A 256 -1.14 22.82 -2.51
C ALA A 256 -2.32 21.97 -2.02
N TRP A 257 -2.51 20.79 -2.59
CA TRP A 257 -3.52 19.82 -2.14
C TRP A 257 -3.36 19.39 -0.68
N LEU A 258 -2.17 19.51 -0.13
CA LEU A 258 -1.87 19.14 1.25
C LEU A 258 -1.97 20.34 2.20
N PHE A 259 -1.65 21.54 1.72
CA PHE A 259 -1.53 22.74 2.56
C PHE A 259 -2.48 23.87 2.22
N ASP A 260 -2.90 23.96 0.96
CA ASP A 260 -3.70 25.07 0.50
C ASP A 260 -5.14 24.69 0.22
N TYR A 261 -5.75 25.53 -0.61
CA TYR A 261 -7.02 25.27 -1.19
C TYR A 261 -7.02 24.00 -1.99
N THR A 262 -8.03 23.26 -1.76
CA THR A 262 -8.47 22.24 -2.68
C THR A 262 -9.75 22.75 -3.38
N ASP A 263 -9.93 22.39 -4.65
CA ASP A 263 -11.09 22.77 -5.41
C ASP A 263 -12.39 22.37 -4.68
N GLY A 264 -13.30 23.34 -4.56
CA GLY A 264 -14.58 23.13 -3.89
C GLY A 264 -14.61 23.40 -2.38
N CYS A 265 -13.47 23.60 -1.75
CA CYS A 265 -13.40 23.98 -0.35
C CYS A 265 -13.43 25.50 -0.20
N THR A 266 -14.54 26.05 0.26
CA THR A 266 -14.75 27.50 0.37
C THR A 266 -14.71 28.04 1.80
N SER A 267 -14.61 27.15 2.78
CA SER A 267 -14.60 27.48 4.20
C SER A 267 -13.80 26.47 5.00
N TYR A 268 -14.06 26.31 6.27
CA TYR A 268 -13.34 25.38 7.14
C TYR A 268 -12.96 24.07 6.47
N GLY A 269 -11.78 23.62 6.71
CA GLY A 269 -11.39 22.29 6.31
C GLY A 269 -10.49 22.20 5.11
N CYS A 270 -10.37 23.23 4.34
CA CYS A 270 -9.32 23.35 3.38
C CYS A 270 -8.33 24.37 3.86
N ASN A 271 -7.07 24.16 3.61
CA ASN A 271 -6.03 25.11 3.98
C ASN A 271 -6.17 26.39 3.20
N LYS A 272 -7.02 27.26 3.65
CA LYS A 272 -7.14 28.61 3.16
C LYS A 272 -6.42 29.54 4.13
N ALA A 273 -5.51 30.34 3.65
CA ALA A 273 -4.84 31.32 4.47
C ALA A 273 -5.79 32.49 4.81
N ASP A 274 -6.80 32.22 5.55
CA ASP A 274 -7.59 33.25 6.19
C ASP A 274 -7.81 32.93 7.66
N SER A 275 -8.24 33.91 8.43
CA SER A 275 -8.46 33.77 9.88
C SER A 275 -9.57 32.79 10.24
N SER A 276 -10.37 32.36 9.29
CA SER A 276 -11.49 31.44 9.49
C SER A 276 -11.16 29.99 9.17
N ASN A 277 -9.97 29.72 8.65
CA ASN A 277 -9.56 28.38 8.27
C ASN A 277 -8.43 27.86 9.17
N PRO A 278 -8.72 26.89 10.02
CA PRO A 278 -7.79 26.50 11.07
C PRO A 278 -6.63 25.60 10.62
N GLY A 279 -6.61 25.09 9.38
CA GLY A 279 -5.73 23.98 9.02
C GLY A 279 -6.25 22.65 9.55
N TYR A 280 -5.38 21.68 9.87
CA TYR A 280 -5.80 20.38 10.36
C TYR A 280 -4.77 19.71 11.27
N LEU A 281 -5.25 18.82 12.13
CA LEU A 281 -4.46 18.07 13.09
C LEU A 281 -3.76 16.87 12.43
N THR A 282 -2.55 16.57 12.90
CA THR A 282 -1.88 15.30 12.64
C THR A 282 -2.01 14.36 13.84
N SER A 283 -1.68 13.08 13.66
CA SER A 283 -1.64 12.12 14.79
C SER A 283 -0.33 12.14 15.57
N THR A 284 0.59 13.08 15.28
CA THR A 284 1.94 13.09 15.84
C THR A 284 2.06 14.03 17.04
N PRO A 285 2.28 13.52 18.26
CA PRO A 285 2.59 14.35 19.41
C PRO A 285 3.98 14.98 19.29
N SER A 286 4.19 16.13 19.91
CA SER A 286 5.55 16.63 20.15
C SER A 286 6.25 15.78 21.20
N LYS A 287 7.54 15.50 21.03
CA LYS A 287 8.35 14.82 22.05
C LYS A 287 9.03 15.79 23.02
N ASP A 288 9.21 17.02 22.56
CA ASP A 288 9.95 18.03 23.32
C ASP A 288 9.05 18.79 24.28
N ASP A 289 7.76 18.81 23.98
CA ASP A 289 6.77 19.52 24.76
C ASP A 289 5.54 18.63 24.94
N SER A 290 5.31 18.20 26.18
CA SER A 290 4.18 17.33 26.53
C SER A 290 2.81 18.01 26.40
N THR A 291 2.78 19.29 26.10
CA THR A 291 1.56 20.07 25.87
C THR A 291 1.28 20.38 24.39
N SER A 292 2.16 19.91 23.49
CA SER A 292 2.08 20.23 22.05
C SER A 292 1.97 19.00 21.15
N ALA A 293 1.33 19.17 20.00
CA ALA A 293 1.27 18.19 18.91
C ALA A 293 1.46 18.87 17.54
N TRP A 294 1.90 18.10 16.57
CA TRP A 294 2.11 18.57 15.21
C TRP A 294 0.78 18.75 14.47
N ARG A 295 0.70 19.79 13.67
CA ARG A 295 -0.46 20.14 12.84
C ARG A 295 -0.02 20.94 11.62
N VAL A 296 -0.83 20.95 10.60
CA VAL A 296 -0.73 21.92 9.49
C VAL A 296 -1.56 23.13 9.88
N ASP A 297 -0.93 24.28 9.96
CA ASP A 297 -1.62 25.51 10.32
C ASP A 297 -2.26 26.20 9.10
N ARG A 298 -2.97 27.29 9.34
CA ARG A 298 -3.63 28.09 8.31
C ARG A 298 -2.66 28.77 7.34
N LEU A 299 -1.39 28.93 7.72
CA LEU A 299 -0.34 29.48 6.87
C LEU A 299 0.30 28.40 6.00
N GLY A 300 -0.05 27.14 6.26
CA GLY A 300 0.45 25.97 5.57
C GLY A 300 1.80 25.52 6.04
N ASP A 301 2.15 25.84 7.26
CA ASP A 301 3.33 25.34 7.91
C ASP A 301 2.99 24.09 8.73
N LEU A 302 3.95 23.19 8.80
CA LEU A 302 3.89 22.06 9.73
C LEU A 302 4.49 22.54 11.06
N VAL A 303 3.66 22.73 12.08
CA VAL A 303 4.06 23.31 13.37
C VAL A 303 3.64 22.45 14.54
N SER A 304 4.40 22.54 15.63
CA SER A 304 4.04 21.92 16.91
C SER A 304 3.48 23.01 17.84
N LEU A 305 2.22 22.90 18.20
CA LEU A 305 1.50 23.89 19.01
C LEU A 305 0.61 23.20 20.05
N ASP A 306 0.04 24.00 20.97
CA ASP A 306 -0.75 23.55 22.11
C ASP A 306 -1.88 22.59 21.72
N VAL A 307 -1.92 21.42 22.35
CA VAL A 307 -2.91 20.37 22.10
C VAL A 307 -4.33 20.76 22.57
N ALA A 308 -4.46 21.71 23.49
CA ALA A 308 -5.74 22.16 24.00
C ALA A 308 -6.43 23.20 23.10
N ASP A 309 -5.71 23.76 22.12
CA ASP A 309 -6.29 24.70 21.17
C ASP A 309 -7.37 24.03 20.30
N PRO A 310 -8.64 24.43 20.37
CA PRO A 310 -9.72 23.79 19.62
C PRO A 310 -9.83 24.31 18.18
N GLY A 311 -8.88 25.12 17.72
CA GLY A 311 -8.97 25.83 16.44
C GLY A 311 -8.59 25.02 15.21
N TYR A 312 -8.61 23.68 15.20
CA TYR A 312 -8.11 22.87 14.08
C TYR A 312 -9.09 21.83 13.60
N GLY A 313 -8.95 21.45 12.32
CA GLY A 313 -9.82 20.49 11.68
C GLY A 313 -9.33 19.04 11.79
N VAL A 314 -10.28 18.13 11.56
CA VAL A 314 -10.03 16.69 11.43
C VAL A 314 -10.09 16.33 9.94
N ARG A 315 -8.97 15.93 9.36
CA ARG A 315 -8.83 15.56 7.94
C ARG A 315 -8.47 14.08 7.81
N PRO A 316 -9.44 13.23 7.46
CA PRO A 316 -9.23 11.79 7.45
C PRO A 316 -8.29 11.30 6.36
N VAL A 317 -7.54 10.26 6.70
CA VAL A 317 -6.78 9.39 5.79
C VAL A 317 -7.37 8.00 5.87
N ILE A 318 -7.55 7.35 4.73
CA ILE A 318 -7.88 5.93 4.62
C ILE A 318 -6.91 5.21 3.70
N THR A 319 -6.81 3.90 3.85
CA THR A 319 -6.08 3.04 2.92
C THR A 319 -7.08 2.28 2.05
N ILE A 320 -6.93 2.36 0.75
CA ILE A 320 -7.86 1.78 -0.23
C ILE A 320 -7.13 0.71 -1.03
N SER A 321 -7.79 -0.43 -1.28
CA SER A 321 -7.32 -1.40 -2.27
C SER A 321 -7.34 -0.77 -3.67
N LYS A 322 -6.24 -0.85 -4.40
CA LYS A 322 -6.12 -0.31 -5.76
C LYS A 322 -7.11 -0.96 -6.74
N PHE A 323 -7.50 -2.20 -6.46
CA PHE A 323 -8.56 -2.87 -7.22
C PHE A 323 -9.89 -2.11 -7.13
N LYS A 324 -10.24 -1.55 -5.98
CA LYS A 324 -11.47 -0.75 -5.81
C LYS A 324 -11.43 0.60 -6.56
N LEU A 325 -10.26 0.97 -7.08
CA LEU A 325 -10.02 2.22 -7.82
C LEU A 325 -9.83 2.02 -9.34
N SER A 326 -9.75 0.76 -9.78
CA SER A 326 -9.61 0.40 -11.20
C SER A 326 -10.91 0.55 -12.00
#